data_1cb7df92831d4f3b5dfc2bbc73c6afd6
#
_entry.id   1cb7df92831d4f3b5dfc2bbc73c6afd6
#
_cell.length_a   1.000
_cell.length_b   1.000
_cell.length_c   1.000
_cell.angle_alpha   90.00
_cell.angle_beta   90.00
_cell.angle_gamma   90.00
#
_symmetry.space_group_name_H-M   'P 1'
#
loop_
_entity.id
_entity.type
_entity.pdbx_description
1 polymer ?
#
loop_
_entity_poly.entity_id
_entity_poly.type
_entity_poly.pdbx_seq_one_letter_code
_entity_poly.pdbx_strand_id
1 'polypeptide(L)'
;PLDVAARLIDQCALLEYYQQSESVTIEWLTEVLKHLDEHANHIMNNYSADSNHRITQAQAVTFAGMLFPELKNAAAWKTSGTGVLGDAVTSEYFPDGWLKDGDLHYHISGIEDFRVSLDVAQRNGEESRFSSGYVESMRKMTDVVMNMIYPDYTVPNMADTRRATWTARVLQRNLTNYYNLFPDNEQMRWMATAGAEGTIPETKVKTFPDGGYYVMRTGWTVADMMMVLQNTPDGPSEQWHRQYDNNTFELWVKGRNFFPDSGCFSYGGTSSSNADRRKYAASTAHNTVTLDNKNVSSDGKMLKQFSKSGSGHSYQALVLENPSYEGLTHRRTIFMVDDKFYVILDEAYGSAAGTVN
;
A
#
# COMPACT_ATOMS: atom_id res chain seq x y z
N PRO A 1 22.94 -8.05 3.88
CA PRO A 1 22.69 -7.40 2.59
C PRO A 1 21.85 -6.13 2.70
N LEU A 2 20.77 -6.07 3.55
CA LEU A 2 19.93 -4.87 3.69
C LEU A 2 20.73 -3.66 4.21
N ASP A 3 21.53 -3.84 5.26
CA ASP A 3 22.37 -2.77 5.82
C ASP A 3 23.40 -2.26 4.81
N VAL A 4 23.89 -3.14 3.90
CA VAL A 4 24.79 -2.73 2.82
C VAL A 4 24.05 -1.90 1.79
N ALA A 5 22.79 -2.23 1.48
CA ALA A 5 21.94 -1.45 0.58
C ALA A 5 21.65 -0.04 1.14
N ALA A 6 21.28 0.05 2.41
CA ALA A 6 21.09 1.34 3.08
C ALA A 6 22.35 2.21 3.03
N ARG A 7 23.53 1.62 3.34
CA ARG A 7 24.81 2.34 3.24
C ARG A 7 25.11 2.81 1.81
N LEU A 8 24.81 1.99 0.81
CA LEU A 8 25.06 2.35 -0.59
C LEU A 8 24.18 3.54 -1.02
N ILE A 9 22.89 3.56 -0.63
CA ILE A 9 21.98 4.68 -0.85
C ILE A 9 22.53 5.94 -0.16
N ASP A 10 22.93 5.84 1.10
CA ASP A 10 23.50 6.95 1.87
C ASP A 10 24.80 7.46 1.25
N GLN A 11 25.67 6.57 0.75
CA GLN A 11 26.91 6.96 0.06
C GLN A 11 26.63 7.72 -1.23
N CYS A 12 25.63 7.28 -2.01
CA CYS A 12 25.23 8.01 -3.22
C CYS A 12 24.74 9.44 -2.87
N ALA A 13 23.89 9.55 -1.86
CA ALA A 13 23.40 10.85 -1.40
C ALA A 13 24.52 11.73 -0.82
N LEU A 14 25.43 11.15 -0.04
CA LEU A 14 26.56 11.84 0.56
C LEU A 14 27.47 12.46 -0.52
N LEU A 15 27.78 11.71 -1.56
CA LEU A 15 28.61 12.21 -2.67
C LEU A 15 27.93 13.36 -3.42
N GLU A 16 26.63 13.30 -3.64
CA GLU A 16 25.87 14.37 -4.26
C GLU A 16 25.95 15.67 -3.43
N TYR A 17 25.82 15.59 -2.10
CA TYR A 17 25.91 16.75 -1.21
C TYR A 17 27.31 17.33 -1.10
N TYR A 18 28.34 16.50 -1.05
CA TYR A 18 29.70 16.93 -0.72
C TYR A 18 30.64 17.08 -1.90
N GLN A 19 30.25 16.68 -3.13
CA GLN A 19 31.10 16.72 -4.33
C GLN A 19 31.72 18.08 -4.62
N GLN A 20 31.10 19.18 -4.19
CA GLN A 20 31.59 20.55 -4.39
C GLN A 20 32.27 21.12 -3.14
N SER A 21 32.44 20.36 -2.08
CA SER A 21 33.07 20.83 -0.85
C SER A 21 34.59 20.88 -0.99
N GLU A 22 35.21 21.98 -0.60
CA GLU A 22 36.67 22.12 -0.53
C GLU A 22 37.33 21.12 0.44
N SER A 23 36.54 20.51 1.35
CA SER A 23 37.03 19.50 2.31
C SER A 23 37.13 18.09 1.69
N VAL A 24 36.64 17.89 0.47
CA VAL A 24 36.72 16.59 -0.21
C VAL A 24 38.11 16.45 -0.83
N THR A 25 38.93 15.57 -0.26
CA THR A 25 40.26 15.26 -0.82
C THR A 25 40.14 14.09 -1.82
N ILE A 26 41.15 14.00 -2.70
CA ILE A 26 41.23 12.89 -3.68
C ILE A 26 41.29 11.52 -2.98
N GLU A 27 42.03 11.44 -1.87
CA GLU A 27 42.17 10.22 -1.07
C GLU A 27 40.83 9.80 -0.49
N TRP A 28 40.08 10.72 0.11
CA TRP A 28 38.76 10.45 0.66
C TRP A 28 37.80 10.02 -0.45
N LEU A 29 37.74 10.73 -1.56
CA LEU A 29 36.88 10.40 -2.70
C LEU A 29 37.20 9.03 -3.26
N THR A 30 38.49 8.71 -3.39
CA THR A 30 38.95 7.38 -3.88
C THR A 30 38.46 6.24 -2.98
N GLU A 31 38.57 6.39 -1.65
CA GLU A 31 38.08 5.36 -0.72
C GLU A 31 36.55 5.24 -0.75
N VAL A 32 35.82 6.34 -0.82
CA VAL A 32 34.35 6.31 -0.91
C VAL A 32 33.89 5.61 -2.20
N LEU A 33 34.46 5.95 -3.35
CA LEU A 33 34.11 5.32 -4.64
C LEU A 33 34.49 3.83 -4.67
N LYS A 34 35.60 3.45 -4.06
CA LYS A 34 35.98 2.04 -3.91
C LYS A 34 34.96 1.26 -3.07
N HIS A 35 34.56 1.78 -1.92
CA HIS A 35 33.54 1.14 -1.10
C HIS A 35 32.17 1.11 -1.76
N LEU A 36 31.80 2.13 -2.54
CA LEU A 36 30.59 2.14 -3.35
C LEU A 36 30.59 0.99 -4.35
N ASP A 37 31.71 0.80 -5.10
CA ASP A 37 31.87 -0.32 -6.04
C ASP A 37 31.77 -1.68 -5.33
N GLU A 38 32.48 -1.83 -4.19
CA GLU A 38 32.44 -3.05 -3.37
C GLU A 38 31.03 -3.37 -2.87
N HIS A 39 30.28 -2.36 -2.36
CA HIS A 39 28.91 -2.53 -1.89
C HIS A 39 27.96 -2.91 -3.02
N ALA A 40 28.01 -2.21 -4.15
CA ALA A 40 27.14 -2.48 -5.29
C ALA A 40 27.37 -3.88 -5.86
N ASN A 41 28.63 -4.31 -6.02
CA ASN A 41 28.98 -5.65 -6.46
C ASN A 41 28.57 -6.72 -5.43
N HIS A 42 28.73 -6.45 -4.14
CA HIS A 42 28.28 -7.38 -3.09
C HIS A 42 26.77 -7.60 -3.15
N ILE A 43 25.98 -6.52 -3.25
CA ILE A 43 24.52 -6.62 -3.33
C ILE A 43 24.11 -7.36 -4.59
N MET A 44 24.65 -6.98 -5.76
CA MET A 44 24.32 -7.58 -7.05
C MET A 44 24.53 -9.11 -7.05
N ASN A 45 25.52 -9.60 -6.32
CA ASN A 45 25.82 -11.02 -6.21
C ASN A 45 25.11 -11.74 -5.05
N ASN A 46 24.36 -11.02 -4.20
CA ASN A 46 23.77 -11.55 -2.96
C ASN A 46 22.39 -10.95 -2.67
N TYR A 47 21.53 -10.80 -3.67
CA TYR A 47 20.15 -10.36 -3.44
C TYR A 47 19.42 -11.33 -2.51
N SER A 48 18.57 -10.78 -1.65
CA SER A 48 17.59 -11.58 -0.93
C SER A 48 16.65 -12.29 -1.91
N ALA A 49 16.10 -13.43 -1.52
CA ALA A 49 15.25 -14.23 -2.40
C ALA A 49 13.96 -13.49 -2.77
N ASP A 50 13.40 -12.77 -1.80
CA ASP A 50 12.10 -12.06 -1.90
C ASP A 50 12.06 -10.88 -0.91
N SER A 51 10.89 -10.27 -0.77
CA SER A 51 10.53 -9.23 0.19
C SER A 51 11.06 -7.82 -0.13
N ASN A 52 10.64 -6.86 0.70
CA ASN A 52 11.09 -5.47 0.69
C ASN A 52 12.63 -5.33 0.73
N HIS A 53 13.33 -6.30 1.33
CA HIS A 53 14.80 -6.31 1.34
C HIS A 53 15.38 -6.39 -0.07
N ARG A 54 14.82 -7.26 -0.93
CA ARG A 54 15.23 -7.40 -2.33
C ARG A 54 14.99 -6.12 -3.12
N ILE A 55 13.86 -5.46 -2.87
CA ILE A 55 13.49 -4.21 -3.53
C ILE A 55 14.48 -3.09 -3.16
N THR A 56 14.74 -2.87 -1.86
CA THR A 56 15.71 -1.87 -1.39
C THR A 56 17.13 -2.15 -1.91
N GLN A 57 17.52 -3.41 -1.99
CA GLN A 57 18.81 -3.82 -2.56
C GLN A 57 18.90 -3.47 -4.06
N ALA A 58 17.85 -3.74 -4.81
CA ALA A 58 17.79 -3.42 -6.24
C ALA A 58 17.75 -1.90 -6.49
N GLN A 59 17.06 -1.14 -5.66
CA GLN A 59 17.09 0.32 -5.66
C GLN A 59 18.52 0.84 -5.48
N ALA A 60 19.23 0.35 -4.45
CA ALA A 60 20.60 0.78 -4.15
C ALA A 60 21.56 0.55 -5.33
N VAL A 61 21.50 -0.63 -5.94
CA VAL A 61 22.32 -0.99 -7.10
C VAL A 61 21.94 -0.15 -8.32
N THR A 62 20.64 0.12 -8.53
CA THR A 62 20.16 1.00 -9.60
C THR A 62 20.72 2.42 -9.43
N PHE A 63 20.68 2.95 -8.21
CA PHE A 63 21.22 4.28 -7.90
C PHE A 63 22.72 4.36 -8.19
N ALA A 64 23.51 3.41 -7.69
CA ALA A 64 24.94 3.38 -7.94
C ALA A 64 25.25 3.39 -9.44
N GLY A 65 24.52 2.59 -10.22
CA GLY A 65 24.72 2.53 -11.67
C GLY A 65 24.32 3.80 -12.42
N MET A 66 23.22 4.47 -12.00
CA MET A 66 22.71 5.67 -12.68
C MET A 66 23.45 6.94 -12.30
N LEU A 67 23.82 7.07 -11.04
CA LEU A 67 24.48 8.28 -10.54
C LEU A 67 26.01 8.30 -10.80
N PHE A 68 26.62 7.12 -10.99
CA PHE A 68 28.07 6.99 -11.25
C PHE A 68 28.34 6.19 -12.53
N PRO A 69 27.87 6.68 -13.71
CA PRO A 69 27.97 5.97 -14.98
C PRO A 69 29.40 5.73 -15.44
N GLU A 70 30.40 6.47 -14.89
CA GLU A 70 31.82 6.38 -15.17
C GLU A 70 32.47 5.13 -14.55
N LEU A 71 31.83 4.54 -13.54
CA LEU A 71 32.39 3.37 -12.87
C LEU A 71 32.30 2.13 -13.79
N LYS A 72 33.33 1.31 -13.74
CA LYS A 72 33.50 0.15 -14.63
C LYS A 72 32.27 -0.78 -14.64
N ASN A 73 31.63 -0.96 -13.51
CA ASN A 73 30.52 -1.90 -13.34
C ASN A 73 29.13 -1.24 -13.47
N ALA A 74 29.04 0.07 -13.67
CA ALA A 74 27.80 0.82 -13.69
C ALA A 74 26.74 0.27 -14.64
N ALA A 75 27.13 -0.15 -15.85
CA ALA A 75 26.20 -0.77 -16.80
C ALA A 75 25.60 -2.08 -16.31
N ALA A 76 26.38 -2.93 -15.64
CA ALA A 76 25.93 -4.18 -15.05
C ALA A 76 24.97 -3.91 -13.87
N TRP A 77 25.29 -2.93 -13.02
CA TRP A 77 24.44 -2.52 -11.90
C TRP A 77 23.09 -2.02 -12.38
N LYS A 78 23.04 -1.11 -13.37
CA LYS A 78 21.80 -0.63 -13.98
C LYS A 78 20.94 -1.79 -14.48
N THR A 79 21.51 -2.69 -15.25
CA THR A 79 20.79 -3.84 -15.81
C THR A 79 20.29 -4.79 -14.73
N SER A 80 21.12 -5.09 -13.72
CA SER A 80 20.75 -5.97 -12.62
C SER A 80 19.64 -5.34 -11.75
N GLY A 81 19.83 -4.10 -11.30
CA GLY A 81 18.90 -3.43 -10.42
C GLY A 81 17.52 -3.21 -11.06
N THR A 82 17.47 -2.68 -12.29
CA THR A 82 16.18 -2.48 -12.99
C THR A 82 15.49 -3.80 -13.34
N GLY A 83 16.26 -4.86 -13.63
CA GLY A 83 15.69 -6.20 -13.86
C GLY A 83 15.02 -6.76 -12.61
N VAL A 84 15.71 -6.70 -11.46
CA VAL A 84 15.13 -7.16 -10.17
C VAL A 84 13.90 -6.34 -9.77
N LEU A 85 13.92 -5.01 -9.97
CA LEU A 85 12.74 -4.17 -9.71
C LEU A 85 11.57 -4.51 -10.64
N GLY A 86 11.85 -4.80 -11.92
CA GLY A 86 10.85 -5.24 -12.89
C GLY A 86 10.17 -6.54 -12.50
N ASP A 87 10.94 -7.51 -11.99
CA ASP A 87 10.40 -8.77 -11.49
C ASP A 87 9.60 -8.56 -10.19
N ALA A 88 10.13 -7.74 -9.27
CA ALA A 88 9.51 -7.48 -7.98
C ALA A 88 8.13 -6.81 -8.11
N VAL A 89 7.94 -5.92 -9.07
CA VAL A 89 6.66 -5.24 -9.29
C VAL A 89 5.52 -6.22 -9.60
N THR A 90 5.82 -7.37 -10.20
CA THR A 90 4.83 -8.41 -10.52
C THR A 90 4.75 -9.52 -9.49
N SER A 91 5.86 -9.79 -8.77
CA SER A 91 5.88 -10.82 -7.73
C SER A 91 5.29 -10.34 -6.40
N GLU A 92 5.48 -9.07 -6.05
CA GLU A 92 5.07 -8.50 -4.76
C GLU A 92 3.72 -7.79 -4.80
N TYR A 93 3.21 -7.42 -5.98
CA TYR A 93 1.96 -6.69 -6.15
C TYR A 93 0.94 -7.48 -6.99
N PHE A 94 -0.32 -7.33 -6.64
CA PHE A 94 -1.44 -7.86 -7.42
C PHE A 94 -1.70 -7.05 -8.70
N PRO A 95 -2.41 -7.61 -9.68
CA PRO A 95 -2.77 -6.90 -10.92
C PRO A 95 -3.60 -5.64 -10.71
N ASP A 96 -4.33 -5.52 -9.59
CA ASP A 96 -5.09 -4.33 -9.20
C ASP A 96 -4.22 -3.24 -8.54
N GLY A 97 -2.93 -3.50 -8.33
CA GLY A 97 -1.95 -2.59 -7.76
C GLY A 97 -1.76 -2.73 -6.26
N TRP A 98 -2.51 -3.61 -5.56
CA TRP A 98 -2.37 -3.80 -4.13
C TRP A 98 -1.13 -4.66 -3.79
N LEU A 99 -0.43 -4.32 -2.70
CA LEU A 99 0.69 -5.12 -2.18
C LEU A 99 0.18 -6.46 -1.62
N LYS A 100 0.81 -7.57 -1.99
CA LYS A 100 0.45 -8.92 -1.52
C LYS A 100 0.62 -9.11 -0.02
N ASP A 101 1.47 -8.32 0.63
CA ASP A 101 1.67 -8.29 2.07
C ASP A 101 0.39 -7.88 2.86
N GLY A 102 -0.58 -7.27 2.17
CA GLY A 102 -1.94 -7.05 2.65
C GLY A 102 -2.14 -5.86 3.57
N ASP A 103 -1.11 -5.07 3.84
CA ASP A 103 -1.10 -3.95 4.79
C ASP A 103 -0.84 -2.63 4.05
N LEU A 104 -1.62 -1.59 4.37
CA LEU A 104 -1.50 -0.28 3.73
C LEU A 104 -0.21 0.45 4.13
N HIS A 105 0.33 0.22 5.33
CA HIS A 105 1.58 0.82 5.75
C HIS A 105 2.76 0.36 4.88
N TYR A 106 2.87 -0.96 4.68
CA TYR A 106 3.89 -1.53 3.80
C TYR A 106 3.63 -1.21 2.34
N HIS A 107 2.37 -1.14 1.92
CA HIS A 107 2.02 -0.70 0.57
C HIS A 107 2.56 0.70 0.27
N ILE A 108 2.28 1.69 1.14
CA ILE A 108 2.76 3.07 0.96
C ILE A 108 4.30 3.14 1.03
N SER A 109 4.91 2.40 1.96
CA SER A 109 6.37 2.38 2.11
C SER A 109 7.07 1.77 0.89
N GLY A 110 6.55 0.63 0.40
CA GLY A 110 7.14 -0.09 -0.73
C GLY A 110 7.11 0.68 -2.04
N ILE A 111 6.09 1.52 -2.26
CA ILE A 111 6.03 2.38 -3.45
C ILE A 111 7.27 3.26 -3.58
N GLU A 112 7.81 3.76 -2.47
CA GLU A 112 8.93 4.72 -2.51
C GLU A 112 10.18 4.12 -3.17
N ASP A 113 10.53 2.87 -2.88
CA ASP A 113 11.71 2.23 -3.49
C ASP A 113 11.58 2.13 -5.02
N PHE A 114 10.39 1.77 -5.50
CA PHE A 114 10.09 1.72 -6.94
C PHE A 114 10.05 3.11 -7.56
N ARG A 115 9.36 4.05 -6.91
CA ARG A 115 9.18 5.42 -7.38
C ARG A 115 10.50 6.16 -7.53
N VAL A 116 11.35 6.11 -6.50
CA VAL A 116 12.63 6.84 -6.50
C VAL A 116 13.56 6.28 -7.58
N SER A 117 13.51 4.96 -7.80
CA SER A 117 14.29 4.31 -8.87
C SER A 117 13.87 4.78 -10.26
N LEU A 118 12.57 4.93 -10.51
CA LEU A 118 12.06 5.47 -11.78
C LEU A 118 12.35 6.97 -11.92
N ASP A 119 12.21 7.77 -10.86
CA ASP A 119 12.54 9.20 -10.85
C ASP A 119 14.02 9.46 -11.18
N VAL A 120 14.92 8.68 -10.58
CA VAL A 120 16.36 8.76 -10.88
C VAL A 120 16.62 8.39 -12.34
N ALA A 121 15.96 7.35 -12.86
CA ALA A 121 16.09 6.97 -14.27
C ALA A 121 15.59 8.07 -15.22
N GLN A 122 14.44 8.68 -14.93
CA GLN A 122 13.90 9.78 -15.74
C GLN A 122 14.86 10.98 -15.77
N ARG A 123 15.40 11.37 -14.61
CA ARG A 123 16.36 12.49 -14.51
C ARG A 123 17.66 12.24 -15.25
N ASN A 124 18.03 10.98 -15.44
CA ASN A 124 19.23 10.58 -16.17
C ASN A 124 18.95 10.18 -17.63
N GLY A 125 17.70 10.30 -18.12
CA GLY A 125 17.31 9.92 -19.48
C GLY A 125 17.37 8.40 -19.74
N GLU A 126 17.24 7.60 -18.67
CA GLU A 126 17.33 6.14 -18.72
C GLU A 126 16.00 5.43 -18.37
N GLU A 127 14.87 6.14 -18.41
CA GLU A 127 13.55 5.59 -18.11
C GLU A 127 13.17 4.38 -18.98
N SER A 128 13.70 4.31 -20.20
CA SER A 128 13.48 3.17 -21.10
C SER A 128 14.01 1.83 -20.59
N ARG A 129 14.79 1.82 -19.51
CA ARG A 129 15.20 0.59 -18.83
C ARG A 129 14.06 -0.07 -18.06
N PHE A 130 13.05 0.71 -17.72
CA PHE A 130 11.81 0.20 -17.11
C PHE A 130 10.79 -0.10 -18.20
N SER A 131 10.14 -1.26 -18.14
CA SER A 131 9.10 -1.63 -19.10
C SER A 131 7.85 -0.76 -18.92
N SER A 132 7.01 -0.67 -19.97
CA SER A 132 5.69 -0.04 -19.85
C SER A 132 4.81 -0.72 -18.78
N GLY A 133 4.96 -2.02 -18.59
CA GLY A 133 4.27 -2.77 -17.52
C GLY A 133 4.70 -2.34 -16.12
N TYR A 134 5.98 -2.01 -15.93
CA TYR A 134 6.47 -1.44 -14.66
C TYR A 134 5.79 -0.09 -14.37
N VAL A 135 5.79 0.81 -15.34
CA VAL A 135 5.19 2.15 -15.21
C VAL A 135 3.70 2.06 -14.93
N GLU A 136 2.99 1.16 -15.62
CA GLU A 136 1.56 0.94 -15.39
C GLU A 136 1.27 0.37 -14.00
N SER A 137 2.10 -0.56 -13.51
CA SER A 137 1.98 -1.08 -12.15
C SER A 137 2.18 0.03 -11.11
N MET A 138 3.16 0.91 -11.32
CA MET A 138 3.37 2.07 -10.46
C MET A 138 2.15 3.01 -10.44
N ARG A 139 1.49 3.24 -11.58
CA ARG A 139 0.24 4.02 -11.61
C ARG A 139 -0.85 3.38 -10.76
N LYS A 140 -1.02 2.06 -10.87
CA LYS A 140 -2.02 1.33 -10.06
C LYS A 140 -1.69 1.36 -8.57
N MET A 141 -0.44 1.19 -8.18
CA MET A 141 0.00 1.29 -6.79
C MET A 141 -0.33 2.66 -6.19
N THR A 142 -0.04 3.73 -6.91
CA THR A 142 -0.34 5.10 -6.45
C THR A 142 -1.84 5.39 -6.43
N ASP A 143 -2.62 4.79 -7.33
CA ASP A 143 -4.09 4.86 -7.35
C ASP A 143 -4.71 4.16 -6.12
N VAL A 144 -4.13 3.05 -5.64
CA VAL A 144 -4.52 2.43 -4.36
C VAL A 144 -4.40 3.46 -3.24
N VAL A 145 -3.24 4.10 -3.08
CA VAL A 145 -3.01 5.08 -2.00
C VAL A 145 -4.01 6.23 -2.09
N MET A 146 -4.19 6.80 -3.27
CA MET A 146 -5.13 7.90 -3.49
C MET A 146 -6.56 7.53 -3.05
N ASN A 147 -7.00 6.31 -3.36
CA ASN A 147 -8.35 5.87 -3.04
C ASN A 147 -8.52 5.43 -1.58
N MET A 148 -7.45 5.03 -0.89
CA MET A 148 -7.50 4.59 0.51
C MET A 148 -7.38 5.74 1.52
N ILE A 149 -6.95 6.93 1.10
CA ILE A 149 -6.83 8.10 1.98
C ILE A 149 -8.21 8.68 2.26
N TYR A 150 -8.49 8.96 3.54
CA TYR A 150 -9.67 9.72 3.96
C TYR A 150 -9.56 11.19 3.54
N PRO A 151 -10.70 11.91 3.41
CA PRO A 151 -10.68 13.32 2.99
C PRO A 151 -9.89 14.28 3.89
N ASP A 152 -9.57 13.88 5.13
CA ASP A 152 -8.73 14.63 6.06
C ASP A 152 -7.23 14.24 5.97
N TYR A 153 -6.85 13.48 4.95
CA TYR A 153 -5.50 12.95 4.76
C TYR A 153 -5.03 12.04 5.91
N THR A 154 -5.94 11.28 6.48
CA THR A 154 -5.61 10.12 7.31
C THR A 154 -5.90 8.83 6.56
N VAL A 155 -5.48 7.69 7.09
CA VAL A 155 -5.69 6.37 6.49
C VAL A 155 -6.50 5.47 7.42
N PRO A 156 -7.20 4.45 6.90
CA PRO A 156 -7.78 3.38 7.72
C PRO A 156 -6.70 2.66 8.53
N ASN A 157 -7.10 2.11 9.66
CA ASN A 157 -6.21 1.41 10.59
C ASN A 157 -6.33 -0.10 10.50
N MET A 158 -6.78 -0.62 9.36
CA MET A 158 -7.01 -2.04 9.11
C MET A 158 -5.71 -2.83 9.04
N ALA A 159 -5.78 -4.11 9.35
CA ALA A 159 -4.63 -5.01 9.38
C ALA A 159 -3.50 -4.47 10.28
N ASP A 160 -2.25 -4.63 9.92
CA ASP A 160 -1.12 -4.11 10.67
C ASP A 160 -0.77 -2.64 10.35
N THR A 161 -1.69 -1.90 9.74
CA THR A 161 -1.47 -0.50 9.38
C THR A 161 -1.16 0.34 10.62
N ARG A 162 -0.02 1.03 10.58
CA ARG A 162 0.40 1.97 11.63
C ARG A 162 -0.02 3.39 11.28
N ARG A 163 -1.31 3.68 11.47
CA ARG A 163 -1.93 4.94 11.09
C ARG A 163 -1.16 6.18 11.54
N ALA A 164 -0.61 6.16 12.75
CA ALA A 164 0.12 7.29 13.32
C ALA A 164 1.38 7.68 12.52
N THR A 165 1.94 6.78 11.73
CA THR A 165 3.07 7.04 10.83
C THR A 165 2.66 7.95 9.67
N TRP A 166 1.43 7.81 9.20
CA TRP A 166 0.91 8.47 8.00
C TRP A 166 0.14 9.73 8.35
N THR A 167 0.89 10.77 8.74
CA THR A 167 0.30 12.09 8.99
C THR A 167 -0.14 12.75 7.68
N ALA A 168 -1.10 13.68 7.75
CA ALA A 168 -1.58 14.41 6.57
C ALA A 168 -0.42 15.05 5.77
N ARG A 169 0.58 15.60 6.46
CA ARG A 169 1.77 16.17 5.81
C ARG A 169 2.59 15.12 5.03
N VAL A 170 2.77 13.94 5.60
CA VAL A 170 3.50 12.84 4.93
C VAL A 170 2.74 12.36 3.71
N LEU A 171 1.43 12.15 3.83
CA LEU A 171 0.60 11.70 2.71
C LEU A 171 0.50 12.74 1.59
N GLN A 172 0.35 14.02 1.91
CA GLN A 172 0.37 15.09 0.89
C GLN A 172 1.70 15.14 0.15
N ARG A 173 2.81 14.99 0.85
CA ARG A 173 4.14 14.89 0.21
C ARG A 173 4.22 13.68 -0.73
N ASN A 174 3.73 12.51 -0.30
CA ASN A 174 3.73 11.30 -1.14
C ASN A 174 2.85 11.51 -2.38
N LEU A 175 1.64 12.06 -2.23
CA LEU A 175 0.77 12.37 -3.37
C LEU A 175 1.42 13.37 -4.33
N THR A 176 2.15 14.37 -3.81
CA THR A 176 2.94 15.31 -4.64
C THR A 176 4.03 14.57 -5.43
N ASN A 177 4.74 13.64 -4.79
CA ASN A 177 5.73 12.81 -5.46
C ASN A 177 5.11 11.93 -6.55
N TYR A 178 3.93 11.36 -6.29
CA TYR A 178 3.19 10.54 -7.27
C TYR A 178 2.71 11.38 -8.46
N TYR A 179 2.20 12.58 -8.21
CA TYR A 179 1.84 13.51 -9.27
C TYR A 179 3.07 13.94 -10.10
N ASN A 180 4.20 14.23 -9.46
CA ASN A 180 5.43 14.59 -10.18
C ASN A 180 5.91 13.45 -11.10
N LEU A 181 5.72 12.20 -10.68
CA LEU A 181 6.03 11.03 -11.50
C LEU A 181 5.04 10.85 -12.66
N PHE A 182 3.77 11.20 -12.46
CA PHE A 182 2.66 11.06 -13.41
C PHE A 182 1.87 12.37 -13.57
N PRO A 183 2.47 13.39 -14.22
CA PRO A 183 1.87 14.73 -14.26
C PRO A 183 0.61 14.86 -15.12
N ASP A 184 0.24 13.80 -15.83
CA ASP A 184 -1.02 13.65 -16.55
C ASP A 184 -2.21 13.27 -15.66
N ASN A 185 -1.97 12.90 -14.40
CA ASN A 185 -3.03 12.51 -13.46
C ASN A 185 -3.58 13.73 -12.71
N GLU A 186 -4.57 14.42 -13.29
CA GLU A 186 -5.20 15.60 -12.70
C GLU A 186 -5.98 15.31 -11.40
N GLN A 187 -6.42 14.07 -11.16
CA GLN A 187 -7.04 13.66 -9.89
C GLN A 187 -5.99 13.55 -8.79
N MET A 188 -4.83 13.00 -9.10
CA MET A 188 -3.70 12.97 -8.17
C MET A 188 -3.23 14.38 -7.84
N ARG A 189 -3.23 15.29 -8.83
CA ARG A 189 -2.91 16.71 -8.64
C ARG A 189 -3.86 17.37 -7.65
N TRP A 190 -5.16 17.10 -7.80
CA TRP A 190 -6.17 17.62 -6.87
C TRP A 190 -5.92 17.15 -5.44
N MET A 191 -5.64 15.87 -5.25
CA MET A 191 -5.29 15.33 -3.94
C MET A 191 -3.98 15.90 -3.38
N ALA A 192 -2.95 16.00 -4.21
CA ALA A 192 -1.63 16.54 -3.81
C ALA A 192 -1.69 18.00 -3.36
N THR A 193 -2.58 18.79 -3.97
CA THR A 193 -2.74 20.24 -3.69
C THR A 193 -3.88 20.56 -2.73
N ALA A 194 -4.47 19.55 -2.09
CA ALA A 194 -5.65 19.68 -1.22
C ALA A 194 -6.81 20.44 -1.90
N GLY A 195 -7.04 20.18 -3.17
CA GLY A 195 -8.12 20.76 -3.96
C GLY A 195 -7.81 22.11 -4.60
N ALA A 196 -6.60 22.64 -4.46
CA ALA A 196 -6.24 23.95 -5.04
C ALA A 196 -6.06 23.89 -6.56
N GLU A 197 -5.61 22.75 -7.09
CA GLU A 197 -5.34 22.54 -8.52
C GLU A 197 -5.79 21.13 -8.93
N GLY A 198 -5.93 20.91 -10.25
CA GLY A 198 -6.34 19.60 -10.79
C GLY A 198 -7.86 19.43 -10.84
N THR A 199 -8.30 18.19 -10.93
CA THR A 199 -9.72 17.82 -11.07
C THR A 199 -10.14 16.91 -9.92
N ILE A 200 -11.22 17.30 -9.21
CA ILE A 200 -11.76 16.45 -8.15
C ILE A 200 -12.16 15.07 -8.70
N PRO A 201 -11.77 13.96 -8.05
CA PRO A 201 -12.19 12.64 -8.51
C PRO A 201 -13.71 12.46 -8.39
N GLU A 202 -14.30 11.76 -9.35
CA GLU A 202 -15.74 11.48 -9.37
C GLU A 202 -16.09 10.06 -8.92
N THR A 203 -15.09 9.20 -8.77
CA THR A 203 -15.27 7.79 -8.40
C THR A 203 -15.87 7.66 -7.00
N LYS A 204 -17.06 7.08 -6.91
CA LYS A 204 -17.73 6.81 -5.63
C LYS A 204 -17.55 5.40 -5.10
N VAL A 205 -17.29 4.46 -5.99
CA VAL A 205 -16.98 3.06 -5.62
C VAL A 205 -15.71 2.65 -6.33
N LYS A 206 -14.71 2.27 -5.56
CA LYS A 206 -13.45 1.73 -6.05
C LYS A 206 -13.22 0.35 -5.46
N THR A 207 -12.82 -0.59 -6.28
CA THR A 207 -12.58 -1.96 -5.86
C THR A 207 -11.17 -2.41 -6.22
N PHE A 208 -10.54 -3.12 -5.30
CA PHE A 208 -9.26 -3.80 -5.45
C PHE A 208 -9.48 -5.27 -5.08
N PRO A 209 -10.12 -6.05 -5.97
CA PRO A 209 -10.60 -7.39 -5.64
C PRO A 209 -9.48 -8.40 -5.40
N ASP A 210 -8.31 -8.22 -6.03
CA ASP A 210 -7.16 -9.09 -5.83
C ASP A 210 -6.54 -8.86 -4.44
N GLY A 211 -6.45 -7.58 -4.02
CA GLY A 211 -6.03 -7.20 -2.67
C GLY A 211 -7.12 -7.38 -1.60
N GLY A 212 -8.38 -7.49 -2.01
CA GLY A 212 -9.53 -7.66 -1.11
C GLY A 212 -9.98 -6.38 -0.42
N TYR A 213 -9.71 -5.20 -0.99
CA TYR A 213 -10.12 -3.91 -0.46
C TYR A 213 -11.14 -3.21 -1.34
N TYR A 214 -12.11 -2.56 -0.70
CA TYR A 214 -13.24 -1.92 -1.37
C TYR A 214 -13.54 -0.59 -0.70
N VAL A 215 -13.78 0.44 -1.51
CA VAL A 215 -14.03 1.79 -1.03
C VAL A 215 -15.35 2.28 -1.59
N MET A 216 -16.19 2.85 -0.72
CA MET A 216 -17.42 3.56 -1.09
C MET A 216 -17.39 4.95 -0.46
N ARG A 217 -17.65 5.99 -1.25
CA ARG A 217 -17.66 7.37 -0.74
C ARG A 217 -18.81 8.20 -1.34
N THR A 218 -19.33 9.13 -0.57
CA THR A 218 -20.35 10.07 -1.07
C THR A 218 -19.73 11.22 -1.84
N GLY A 219 -18.47 11.50 -1.60
CA GLY A 219 -17.65 12.49 -2.26
C GLY A 219 -16.20 12.47 -1.76
N TRP A 220 -15.45 13.52 -2.05
CA TRP A 220 -14.01 13.60 -1.81
C TRP A 220 -13.60 14.71 -0.84
N THR A 221 -14.55 15.37 -0.22
CA THR A 221 -14.30 16.49 0.71
C THR A 221 -14.51 16.08 2.16
N VAL A 222 -14.02 16.88 3.10
CA VAL A 222 -14.23 16.64 4.54
C VAL A 222 -15.69 16.68 4.98
N ALA A 223 -16.62 17.17 4.13
CA ALA A 223 -18.04 17.14 4.38
C ALA A 223 -18.72 15.81 4.03
N ASP A 224 -17.99 14.94 3.34
CA ASP A 224 -18.49 13.67 2.81
C ASP A 224 -18.28 12.50 3.78
N MET A 225 -18.68 11.32 3.34
CA MET A 225 -18.49 10.05 4.04
C MET A 225 -17.67 9.10 3.18
N MET A 226 -16.90 8.26 3.85
CA MET A 226 -16.12 7.21 3.19
C MET A 226 -16.15 5.94 4.04
N MET A 227 -16.49 4.83 3.41
CA MET A 227 -16.39 3.49 3.99
C MET A 227 -15.28 2.73 3.27
N VAL A 228 -14.39 2.14 4.04
CA VAL A 228 -13.39 1.18 3.54
C VAL A 228 -13.76 -0.19 4.08
N LEU A 229 -13.76 -1.18 3.21
CA LEU A 229 -14.06 -2.57 3.56
C LEU A 229 -12.85 -3.44 3.20
N GLN A 230 -12.63 -4.47 4.00
CA GLN A 230 -11.61 -5.49 3.77
C GLN A 230 -12.25 -6.86 3.74
N ASN A 231 -11.99 -7.63 2.69
CA ASN A 231 -12.42 -9.00 2.52
C ASN A 231 -11.46 -9.70 1.56
N THR A 232 -10.33 -10.15 2.09
CA THR A 232 -9.17 -10.60 1.32
C THR A 232 -9.38 -12.02 0.77
N PRO A 233 -8.99 -12.28 -0.48
CA PRO A 233 -9.18 -13.59 -1.11
C PRO A 233 -8.26 -14.68 -0.55
N ASP A 234 -7.14 -14.32 0.06
CA ASP A 234 -6.13 -15.28 0.56
C ASP A 234 -6.30 -15.61 2.06
N GLY A 235 -7.40 -15.15 2.67
CA GLY A 235 -7.71 -15.37 4.08
C GLY A 235 -6.75 -14.67 5.07
N PRO A 236 -7.04 -14.79 6.37
CA PRO A 236 -6.19 -14.22 7.41
C PRO A 236 -4.89 -15.02 7.55
N SER A 237 -3.77 -14.32 7.58
CA SER A 237 -2.45 -14.90 7.80
C SER A 237 -1.58 -13.94 8.60
N GLU A 238 -1.17 -14.32 9.81
CA GLU A 238 -0.23 -13.54 10.62
C GLU A 238 1.15 -13.38 9.95
N GLN A 239 1.46 -14.18 8.93
CA GLN A 239 2.75 -14.13 8.22
C GLN A 239 2.87 -12.92 7.29
N TRP A 240 1.75 -12.34 6.86
CA TRP A 240 1.67 -11.31 5.84
C TRP A 240 1.01 -10.02 6.34
N HIS A 241 1.22 -9.65 7.59
CA HIS A 241 0.65 -8.44 8.19
C HIS A 241 -0.89 -8.35 8.14
N ARG A 242 -1.57 -9.49 7.89
CA ARG A 242 -3.03 -9.62 7.92
C ARG A 242 -3.50 -10.01 9.31
N GLN A 243 -4.76 -9.72 9.60
CA GLN A 243 -5.41 -10.07 10.86
C GLN A 243 -6.64 -10.96 10.59
N TYR A 244 -7.36 -11.37 11.63
CA TYR A 244 -8.58 -12.14 11.50
C TYR A 244 -9.78 -11.20 11.32
N ASP A 245 -9.72 -10.36 10.28
CA ASP A 245 -10.55 -9.18 10.03
C ASP A 245 -11.34 -9.23 8.72
N ASN A 246 -11.44 -10.40 8.07
CA ASN A 246 -12.21 -10.50 6.83
C ASN A 246 -13.68 -10.10 7.02
N ASN A 247 -14.20 -9.40 6.01
CA ASN A 247 -15.51 -8.78 6.00
C ASN A 247 -15.69 -7.66 7.04
N THR A 248 -14.56 -7.02 7.48
CA THR A 248 -14.58 -5.82 8.32
C THR A 248 -14.79 -4.55 7.50
N PHE A 249 -15.10 -3.46 8.19
CA PHE A 249 -15.17 -2.12 7.59
C PHE A 249 -14.73 -1.05 8.59
N GLU A 250 -14.25 0.06 8.06
CA GLU A 250 -14.17 1.35 8.76
C GLU A 250 -15.12 2.36 8.12
N LEU A 251 -15.73 3.22 8.92
CA LEU A 251 -16.61 4.30 8.45
C LEU A 251 -16.11 5.66 8.95
N TRP A 252 -15.62 6.45 8.02
CA TRP A 252 -15.25 7.85 8.25
C TRP A 252 -16.38 8.78 7.81
N VAL A 253 -16.79 9.72 8.66
CA VAL A 253 -17.91 10.65 8.43
C VAL A 253 -17.52 12.04 8.88
N LYS A 254 -17.50 13.00 7.97
CA LYS A 254 -17.36 14.44 8.25
C LYS A 254 -16.23 14.74 9.25
N GLY A 255 -15.04 14.25 9.01
CA GLY A 255 -13.86 14.49 9.82
C GLY A 255 -13.69 13.54 11.02
N ARG A 256 -14.48 12.47 11.13
CA ARG A 256 -14.38 11.51 12.25
C ARG A 256 -14.47 10.06 11.75
N ASN A 257 -13.63 9.20 12.26
CA ASN A 257 -13.80 7.76 12.11
C ASN A 257 -14.83 7.27 13.15
N PHE A 258 -16.01 6.87 12.68
CA PHE A 258 -17.13 6.42 13.51
C PHE A 258 -17.03 4.96 13.92
N PHE A 259 -16.48 4.13 13.04
CA PHE A 259 -16.24 2.71 13.27
C PHE A 259 -14.77 2.43 12.96
N PRO A 260 -13.86 2.86 13.85
CA PRO A 260 -12.45 2.59 13.66
C PRO A 260 -12.16 1.10 13.81
N ASP A 261 -11.18 0.62 13.06
CA ASP A 261 -10.55 -0.67 13.32
C ASP A 261 -9.54 -0.54 14.47
N SER A 262 -9.31 -1.64 15.18
CA SER A 262 -8.41 -1.69 16.31
C SER A 262 -6.92 -1.59 15.91
N GLY A 263 -6.59 -1.95 14.68
CA GLY A 263 -5.21 -1.98 14.17
C GLY A 263 -4.32 -3.00 14.89
N CYS A 264 -3.03 -2.85 14.74
CA CYS A 264 -2.06 -3.83 15.24
C CYS A 264 -1.63 -3.62 16.72
N PHE A 265 -2.13 -2.61 17.42
CA PHE A 265 -1.72 -2.21 18.77
C PHE A 265 -0.21 -1.94 18.89
N SER A 266 0.63 -2.92 18.63
CA SER A 266 2.08 -2.78 18.56
C SER A 266 2.66 -3.67 17.47
N TYR A 267 3.64 -3.14 16.76
CA TYR A 267 4.42 -3.88 15.80
C TYR A 267 5.70 -4.39 16.46
N GLY A 268 5.91 -5.71 16.37
CA GLY A 268 7.11 -6.35 16.93
C GLY A 268 6.86 -7.08 18.25
N GLY A 269 7.71 -8.04 18.51
CA GLY A 269 7.57 -9.03 19.57
C GLY A 269 7.03 -10.37 19.03
N THR A 270 7.46 -11.48 19.62
CA THR A 270 6.93 -12.81 19.25
C THR A 270 5.47 -12.88 19.65
N SER A 271 4.65 -13.59 18.88
CA SER A 271 3.24 -13.85 19.18
C SER A 271 3.00 -14.44 20.57
N SER A 272 4.02 -15.08 21.16
CA SER A 272 3.99 -15.59 22.54
C SER A 272 4.16 -14.49 23.60
N SER A 273 4.82 -13.36 23.26
CA SER A 273 5.12 -12.26 24.21
C SER A 273 4.12 -11.10 24.15
N ASN A 274 3.26 -11.04 23.15
CA ASN A 274 2.35 -9.91 22.96
C ASN A 274 0.87 -10.35 22.99
N ALA A 275 0.37 -10.56 24.20
CA ALA A 275 -1.05 -10.92 24.42
C ALA A 275 -2.01 -9.83 23.92
N ASP A 276 -1.59 -8.56 23.99
CA ASP A 276 -2.40 -7.45 23.52
C ASP A 276 -2.46 -7.43 21.99
N ARG A 277 -1.35 -7.67 21.27
CA ARG A 277 -1.39 -7.81 19.82
C ARG A 277 -2.39 -8.90 19.37
N ARG A 278 -2.36 -10.08 19.99
CA ARG A 278 -3.33 -11.16 19.66
C ARG A 278 -4.77 -10.76 19.92
N LYS A 279 -5.01 -9.99 20.99
CA LYS A 279 -6.35 -9.48 21.30
C LYS A 279 -6.87 -8.52 20.24
N TYR A 280 -6.02 -7.59 19.80
CA TYR A 280 -6.39 -6.61 18.77
C TYR A 280 -6.45 -7.21 17.37
N ALA A 281 -5.72 -8.27 17.07
CA ALA A 281 -5.80 -8.99 15.79
C ALA A 281 -6.94 -10.02 15.71
N ALA A 282 -7.66 -10.27 16.81
CA ALA A 282 -8.76 -11.24 16.84
C ALA A 282 -10.05 -10.67 16.22
N SER A 283 -10.86 -11.51 15.57
CA SER A 283 -12.11 -11.08 14.91
C SER A 283 -13.06 -10.34 15.83
N THR A 284 -13.02 -10.60 17.14
CA THR A 284 -13.82 -9.90 18.16
C THR A 284 -13.41 -8.44 18.36
N ALA A 285 -12.28 -7.99 17.82
CA ALA A 285 -11.80 -6.62 17.87
C ALA A 285 -12.12 -5.83 16.59
N HIS A 286 -12.75 -6.47 15.60
CA HIS A 286 -13.05 -5.89 14.30
C HIS A 286 -14.56 -5.77 14.05
N ASN A 287 -14.94 -4.95 13.08
CA ASN A 287 -16.33 -4.71 12.70
C ASN A 287 -16.83 -5.83 11.76
N THR A 288 -16.79 -7.09 12.20
CA THR A 288 -17.18 -8.27 11.45
C THR A 288 -18.04 -9.20 12.29
N VAL A 289 -18.68 -10.19 11.67
CA VAL A 289 -19.50 -11.21 12.37
C VAL A 289 -18.61 -12.30 12.93
N THR A 290 -18.84 -12.72 14.17
CA THR A 290 -18.16 -13.85 14.79
C THR A 290 -19.11 -14.98 15.17
N LEU A 291 -18.62 -16.23 15.15
CA LEU A 291 -19.31 -17.41 15.68
C LEU A 291 -18.59 -17.86 16.95
N ASP A 292 -19.30 -17.87 18.09
CA ASP A 292 -18.76 -18.21 19.42
C ASP A 292 -17.52 -17.41 19.81
N ASN A 293 -17.38 -16.17 19.32
CA ASN A 293 -16.20 -15.31 19.49
C ASN A 293 -14.88 -15.93 18.97
N LYS A 294 -14.94 -16.84 18.02
CA LYS A 294 -13.76 -17.42 17.36
C LYS A 294 -13.26 -16.50 16.25
N ASN A 295 -12.04 -16.71 15.84
CA ASN A 295 -11.44 -16.01 14.72
C ASN A 295 -11.98 -16.55 13.40
N VAL A 296 -12.21 -15.64 12.45
CA VAL A 296 -12.53 -15.98 11.05
C VAL A 296 -11.33 -16.70 10.41
N SER A 297 -11.60 -17.71 9.58
CA SER A 297 -10.56 -18.61 9.08
C SER A 297 -10.50 -18.78 7.56
N SER A 298 -11.30 -18.05 6.81
CA SER A 298 -11.49 -18.33 5.38
C SER A 298 -11.34 -17.09 4.49
N ASP A 299 -11.24 -17.39 3.20
CA ASP A 299 -11.01 -16.43 2.13
C ASP A 299 -12.28 -15.63 1.82
N GLY A 300 -12.10 -14.34 1.61
CA GLY A 300 -13.19 -13.46 1.22
C GLY A 300 -13.31 -13.31 -0.30
N LYS A 301 -14.46 -12.91 -0.77
CA LYS A 301 -14.68 -12.54 -2.17
C LYS A 301 -15.73 -11.46 -2.32
N MET A 302 -15.61 -10.68 -3.36
CA MET A 302 -16.70 -9.83 -3.83
C MET A 302 -17.60 -10.63 -4.75
N LEU A 303 -18.89 -10.71 -4.43
CA LEU A 303 -19.87 -11.37 -5.28
C LEU A 303 -20.42 -10.45 -6.35
N LYS A 304 -20.70 -9.18 -5.99
CA LYS A 304 -21.37 -8.27 -6.88
C LYS A 304 -21.14 -6.81 -6.51
N GLN A 305 -20.97 -6.01 -7.54
CA GLN A 305 -21.09 -4.55 -7.47
C GLN A 305 -22.19 -4.11 -8.43
N PHE A 306 -23.08 -3.25 -8.00
CA PHE A 306 -24.11 -2.70 -8.85
C PHE A 306 -24.57 -1.31 -8.39
N SER A 307 -25.16 -0.58 -9.33
CA SER A 307 -25.75 0.74 -9.07
C SER A 307 -27.12 0.85 -9.71
N LYS A 308 -27.98 1.67 -9.16
CA LYS A 308 -29.28 2.00 -9.74
C LYS A 308 -29.67 3.42 -9.38
N SER A 309 -30.30 4.12 -10.31
CA SER A 309 -30.94 5.40 -10.10
C SER A 309 -32.34 5.41 -10.73
N GLY A 310 -33.27 6.12 -10.12
CA GLY A 310 -34.65 6.26 -10.63
C GLY A 310 -35.61 6.68 -9.51
N SER A 311 -36.75 7.26 -9.88
CA SER A 311 -37.79 7.71 -8.94
C SER A 311 -37.28 8.72 -7.89
N GLY A 312 -36.28 9.53 -8.25
CA GLY A 312 -35.65 10.50 -7.34
C GLY A 312 -34.62 9.92 -6.37
N HIS A 313 -34.31 8.64 -6.46
CA HIS A 313 -33.34 7.97 -5.59
C HIS A 313 -32.22 7.29 -6.40
N SER A 314 -31.04 7.19 -5.79
CA SER A 314 -29.90 6.45 -6.33
C SER A 314 -29.26 5.58 -5.26
N TYR A 315 -28.66 4.49 -5.65
CA TYR A 315 -27.80 3.71 -4.76
C TYR A 315 -26.64 3.04 -5.49
N GLN A 316 -25.56 2.85 -4.75
CA GLN A 316 -24.42 2.00 -5.08
C GLN A 316 -24.42 0.83 -4.09
N ALA A 317 -24.09 -0.35 -4.55
CA ALA A 317 -24.05 -1.51 -3.66
C ALA A 317 -22.83 -2.40 -3.92
N LEU A 318 -22.28 -2.92 -2.83
CA LEU A 318 -21.28 -3.99 -2.84
C LEU A 318 -21.81 -5.18 -2.06
N VAL A 319 -21.62 -6.37 -2.58
CA VAL A 319 -21.95 -7.65 -1.92
C VAL A 319 -20.67 -8.43 -1.73
N LEU A 320 -20.24 -8.58 -0.50
CA LEU A 320 -19.06 -9.33 -0.09
C LEU A 320 -19.48 -10.62 0.61
N GLU A 321 -18.75 -11.69 0.43
CA GLU A 321 -19.01 -12.97 1.06
C GLU A 321 -17.73 -13.59 1.57
N ASN A 322 -17.81 -14.18 2.76
CA ASN A 322 -16.73 -14.90 3.39
C ASN A 322 -17.32 -16.20 4.03
N PRO A 323 -16.85 -17.40 3.65
CA PRO A 323 -17.17 -18.64 4.32
C PRO A 323 -16.44 -18.70 5.68
N SER A 324 -16.71 -17.76 6.55
CA SER A 324 -15.98 -17.37 7.75
C SER A 324 -15.65 -18.50 8.72
N TYR A 325 -16.50 -19.50 8.80
CA TYR A 325 -16.37 -20.64 9.72
C TYR A 325 -16.86 -21.92 9.05
N GLU A 326 -16.43 -23.07 9.53
CA GLU A 326 -16.95 -24.34 9.06
C GLU A 326 -18.47 -24.36 9.21
N GLY A 327 -19.17 -24.53 8.11
CA GLY A 327 -20.64 -24.57 8.05
C GLY A 327 -21.33 -23.22 8.22
N LEU A 328 -20.61 -22.06 8.23
CA LEU A 328 -21.23 -20.74 8.27
C LEU A 328 -20.57 -19.81 7.26
N THR A 329 -21.39 -19.18 6.44
CA THR A 329 -21.00 -18.12 5.52
C THR A 329 -21.58 -16.78 6.00
N HIS A 330 -20.73 -15.76 6.06
CA HIS A 330 -21.13 -14.39 6.30
C HIS A 330 -21.18 -13.64 4.97
N ARG A 331 -22.34 -13.12 4.60
CA ARG A 331 -22.53 -12.20 3.48
C ARG A 331 -22.84 -10.82 4.02
N ARG A 332 -22.09 -9.84 3.59
CA ARG A 332 -22.31 -8.42 3.89
C ARG A 332 -22.67 -7.67 2.62
N THR A 333 -23.83 -7.02 2.62
CA THR A 333 -24.25 -6.12 1.56
C THR A 333 -24.23 -4.70 2.08
N ILE A 334 -23.50 -3.83 1.40
CA ILE A 334 -23.44 -2.42 1.71
C ILE A 334 -24.20 -1.66 0.63
N PHE A 335 -25.16 -0.85 1.02
CA PHE A 335 -25.80 0.13 0.14
C PHE A 335 -25.40 1.53 0.56
N MET A 336 -24.92 2.33 -0.37
CA MET A 336 -24.81 3.79 -0.24
C MET A 336 -26.01 4.41 -0.95
N VAL A 337 -26.88 5.06 -0.20
CA VAL A 337 -28.17 5.55 -0.70
C VAL A 337 -28.17 7.08 -0.77
N ASP A 338 -28.48 7.60 -1.96
CA ASP A 338 -28.62 9.04 -2.27
C ASP A 338 -27.40 9.88 -1.85
N ASP A 339 -26.22 9.28 -1.74
CA ASP A 339 -25.00 9.89 -1.17
C ASP A 339 -25.21 10.48 0.25
N LYS A 340 -26.13 9.92 1.03
CA LYS A 340 -26.53 10.46 2.33
C LYS A 340 -26.32 9.51 3.50
N PHE A 341 -26.44 8.22 3.28
CA PHE A 341 -26.28 7.24 4.33
C PHE A 341 -25.92 5.87 3.77
N TYR A 342 -25.34 5.03 4.63
CA TYR A 342 -25.10 3.63 4.35
C TYR A 342 -26.12 2.73 5.05
N VAL A 343 -26.51 1.66 4.37
CA VAL A 343 -27.25 0.53 4.96
C VAL A 343 -26.35 -0.69 4.86
N ILE A 344 -26.11 -1.33 5.99
CA ILE A 344 -25.34 -2.58 6.10
C ILE A 344 -26.34 -3.69 6.38
N LEU A 345 -26.35 -4.71 5.53
CA LEU A 345 -27.11 -5.93 5.71
C LEU A 345 -26.14 -7.08 5.88
N ASP A 346 -26.15 -7.67 7.07
CA ASP A 346 -25.38 -8.88 7.37
C ASP A 346 -26.28 -10.11 7.38
N GLU A 347 -25.90 -11.12 6.64
CA GLU A 347 -26.56 -12.43 6.56
C GLU A 347 -25.54 -13.49 7.00
N ALA A 348 -25.87 -14.23 8.05
CA ALA A 348 -25.11 -15.39 8.48
C ALA A 348 -25.94 -16.64 8.18
N TYR A 349 -25.47 -17.51 7.31
CA TYR A 349 -26.23 -18.70 6.87
C TYR A 349 -25.34 -19.93 6.72
N GLY A 350 -25.95 -21.10 6.90
CA GLY A 350 -25.28 -22.39 6.84
C GLY A 350 -25.84 -23.38 7.84
N SER A 351 -25.07 -24.40 8.16
CA SER A 351 -25.43 -25.49 9.08
C SER A 351 -24.72 -25.43 10.44
N ALA A 352 -23.83 -24.46 10.65
CA ALA A 352 -23.12 -24.33 11.91
C ALA A 352 -24.07 -24.02 13.07
N ALA A 353 -23.80 -24.64 14.23
CA ALA A 353 -24.45 -24.33 15.48
C ALA A 353 -23.54 -23.44 16.34
N GLY A 354 -24.11 -22.47 17.03
CA GLY A 354 -23.37 -21.54 17.89
C GLY A 354 -24.06 -20.20 18.04
N THR A 355 -23.37 -19.27 18.70
CA THR A 355 -23.85 -17.91 18.90
C THR A 355 -23.18 -17.00 17.88
N VAL A 356 -23.99 -16.32 17.06
CA VAL A 356 -23.54 -15.30 16.12
C VAL A 356 -23.52 -13.95 16.86
N ASN A 357 -22.38 -13.26 16.82
CA ASN A 357 -22.19 -11.94 17.45
C ASN A 357 -21.70 -10.93 16.43
#